data_a2f3ab93bb72beb8c7bc58fce0d18980
#
_entry.id   a2f3ab93bb72beb8c7bc58fce0d18980
#
_cell.length_a   1.000
_cell.length_b   1.000
_cell.length_c   1.000
_cell.angle_alpha   90.00
_cell.angle_beta   90.00
_cell.angle_gamma   90.00
#
_symmetry.space_group_name_H-M   'P 1'
#
loop_
_entity.id
_entity.type
_entity.pdbx_description
1 polymer ?
#
loop_
_entity_poly.entity_id
_entity_poly.type
_entity_poly.pdbx_seq_one_letter_code
_entity_poly.pdbx_strand_id
1 'polypeptide(L)'
;LIGPKRYDVPWKEIEAQGYIAPAECIEVRVNLTDAERLAYATAEPEHKYRTCATTRTKGAIAKLLVEKHAGEQILVIGQYLDQLDTLSTELGIPVITGDTPIKEREELFQGFREGEINALVVSKVANFSIDLPEATIAIQVSGAFGSRQEEAQRLGRILRPKADGRTARFYTLVARDTVDQDFAQNRQRFLAEQGYSYRIVDADDILIGDVEL
;
A
#
# COMPACT_ATOMS: atom_id res chain seq x y z
N LEU A 1 27.03 0.97 -11.51
CA LEU A 1 26.93 -0.35 -12.13
C LEU A 1 26.75 -1.39 -11.03
N ILE A 2 25.56 -1.98 -10.92
CA ILE A 2 25.28 -3.09 -10.01
C ILE A 2 25.70 -4.36 -10.75
N GLY A 3 26.64 -5.11 -10.17
CA GLY A 3 27.09 -6.40 -10.71
C GLY A 3 26.00 -7.48 -10.70
N PRO A 4 26.25 -8.67 -11.28
CA PRO A 4 25.29 -9.73 -11.26
C PRO A 4 24.94 -10.17 -9.82
N LYS A 5 23.68 -10.52 -9.60
CA LYS A 5 23.19 -11.01 -8.31
C LYS A 5 24.01 -12.23 -7.88
N ARG A 6 24.72 -12.14 -6.75
CA ARG A 6 25.60 -13.21 -6.26
C ARG A 6 24.97 -14.05 -5.15
N TYR A 7 23.94 -13.50 -4.48
CA TYR A 7 23.29 -14.15 -3.36
C TYR A 7 21.83 -13.69 -3.25
N ASP A 8 20.94 -14.58 -2.88
CA ASP A 8 19.53 -14.33 -2.65
C ASP A 8 19.14 -14.97 -1.32
N VAL A 9 18.71 -14.15 -0.36
CA VAL A 9 18.23 -14.61 0.94
C VAL A 9 16.73 -14.32 1.01
N PRO A 10 15.90 -15.31 1.28
CA PRO A 10 14.49 -15.07 1.56
C PRO A 10 14.33 -14.08 2.72
N TRP A 11 13.42 -13.13 2.57
CA TRP A 11 13.21 -12.11 3.61
C TRP A 11 12.82 -12.69 4.95
N LYS A 12 12.15 -13.85 4.96
CA LYS A 12 11.81 -14.57 6.19
C LYS A 12 13.05 -14.98 7.01
N GLU A 13 14.16 -15.29 6.36
CA GLU A 13 15.42 -15.56 7.05
C GLU A 13 16.02 -14.28 7.64
N ILE A 14 15.89 -13.15 6.95
CA ILE A 14 16.34 -11.83 7.42
C ILE A 14 15.47 -11.35 8.58
N GLU A 15 14.16 -11.62 8.54
CA GLU A 15 13.20 -11.37 9.62
C GLU A 15 13.57 -12.18 10.87
N ALA A 16 13.85 -13.48 10.70
CA ALA A 16 14.27 -14.35 11.80
C ALA A 16 15.59 -13.90 12.48
N GLN A 17 16.45 -13.20 11.74
CA GLN A 17 17.68 -12.60 12.25
C GLN A 17 17.45 -11.19 12.85
N GLY A 18 16.22 -10.66 12.84
CA GLY A 18 15.85 -9.37 13.42
C GLY A 18 16.21 -8.13 12.58
N TYR A 19 16.57 -8.31 11.30
CA TYR A 19 16.90 -7.19 10.41
C TYR A 19 15.70 -6.54 9.76
N ILE A 20 14.56 -7.24 9.67
CA ILE A 20 13.27 -6.68 9.22
C ILE A 20 12.16 -7.07 10.19
N ALA A 21 11.10 -6.26 10.26
CA ALA A 21 9.94 -6.53 11.10
C ALA A 21 9.10 -7.68 10.55
N PRO A 22 8.43 -8.46 11.40
CA PRO A 22 7.32 -9.31 11.00
C PRO A 22 6.28 -8.49 10.25
N ALA A 23 5.74 -9.05 9.16
CA ALA A 23 4.71 -8.38 8.39
C ALA A 23 3.62 -9.34 7.94
N GLU A 24 2.40 -8.83 7.96
CA GLU A 24 1.22 -9.46 7.38
C GLU A 24 0.82 -8.74 6.11
N CYS A 25 0.76 -9.46 5.00
CA CYS A 25 0.30 -8.93 3.71
C CYS A 25 -1.17 -9.32 3.50
N ILE A 26 -2.04 -8.33 3.36
CA ILE A 26 -3.49 -8.52 3.27
C ILE A 26 -3.97 -7.93 1.93
N GLU A 27 -4.46 -8.79 1.06
CA GLU A 27 -5.11 -8.38 -0.17
C GLU A 27 -6.61 -8.22 0.07
N VAL A 28 -7.10 -7.00 -0.09
CA VAL A 28 -8.52 -6.68 0.06
C VAL A 28 -9.18 -6.68 -1.32
N ARG A 29 -10.03 -7.66 -1.58
CA ARG A 29 -10.80 -7.77 -2.82
C ARG A 29 -12.00 -6.84 -2.79
N VAL A 30 -12.03 -5.91 -3.72
CA VAL A 30 -13.07 -4.86 -3.82
C VAL A 30 -14.00 -5.20 -4.97
N ASN A 31 -15.29 -5.36 -4.68
CA ASN A 31 -16.32 -5.53 -5.70
C ASN A 31 -16.63 -4.17 -6.33
N LEU A 32 -16.59 -4.09 -7.66
CA LEU A 32 -16.99 -2.89 -8.39
C LEU A 32 -18.51 -2.77 -8.42
N THR A 33 -19.02 -1.55 -8.29
CA THR A 33 -20.43 -1.26 -8.59
C THR A 33 -20.73 -1.53 -10.07
N ASP A 34 -22.00 -1.66 -10.44
CA ASP A 34 -22.40 -1.87 -11.83
C ASP A 34 -21.92 -0.73 -12.75
N ALA A 35 -21.96 0.51 -12.26
CA ALA A 35 -21.45 1.68 -12.99
C ALA A 35 -19.92 1.62 -13.19
N GLU A 36 -19.17 1.26 -12.16
CA GLU A 36 -17.70 1.09 -12.24
C GLU A 36 -17.33 -0.09 -13.15
N ARG A 37 -18.09 -1.17 -13.08
CA ARG A 37 -17.91 -2.36 -13.94
C ARG A 37 -18.16 -2.02 -15.41
N LEU A 38 -19.22 -1.26 -15.69
CA LEU A 38 -19.51 -0.78 -17.05
C LEU A 38 -18.40 0.15 -17.55
N ALA A 39 -17.97 1.12 -16.73
CA ALA A 39 -16.86 2.00 -17.07
C ALA A 39 -15.56 1.22 -17.37
N TYR A 40 -15.25 0.21 -16.57
CA TYR A 40 -14.09 -0.67 -16.82
C TYR A 40 -14.24 -1.49 -18.11
N ALA A 41 -15.42 -2.06 -18.35
CA ALA A 41 -15.68 -2.89 -19.54
C ALA A 41 -15.52 -2.08 -20.83
N THR A 42 -15.95 -0.82 -20.84
CA THR A 42 -15.94 0.09 -22.00
C THR A 42 -14.65 0.90 -22.13
N ALA A 43 -13.76 0.86 -21.13
CA ALA A 43 -12.49 1.57 -21.17
C ALA A 43 -11.54 1.01 -22.24
N GLU A 44 -10.80 1.90 -22.90
CA GLU A 44 -9.72 1.51 -23.81
C GLU A 44 -8.63 0.72 -23.05
N PRO A 45 -7.93 -0.21 -23.72
CA PRO A 45 -6.95 -1.10 -23.07
C PRO A 45 -5.92 -0.38 -22.20
N GLU A 46 -5.39 0.77 -22.66
CA GLU A 46 -4.41 1.59 -21.95
C GLU A 46 -4.99 2.27 -20.70
N HIS A 47 -6.29 2.46 -20.63
CA HIS A 47 -6.98 3.11 -19.52
C HIS A 47 -7.58 2.11 -18.51
N LYS A 48 -7.68 0.83 -18.86
CA LYS A 48 -8.32 -0.19 -18.01
C LYS A 48 -7.77 -0.21 -16.60
N TYR A 49 -6.45 -0.22 -16.46
CA TYR A 49 -5.85 -0.25 -15.12
C TYR A 49 -6.21 1.01 -14.30
N ARG A 50 -6.07 2.20 -14.89
CA ARG A 50 -6.46 3.44 -14.18
C ARG A 50 -7.93 3.38 -13.77
N THR A 51 -8.82 2.98 -14.67
CA THR A 51 -10.27 2.91 -14.41
C THR A 51 -10.60 2.04 -13.22
N CYS A 52 -10.01 0.84 -13.10
CA CYS A 52 -10.27 -0.03 -11.95
C CYS A 52 -9.47 0.35 -10.69
N ALA A 53 -8.34 1.01 -10.84
CA ALA A 53 -7.49 1.40 -9.72
C ALA A 53 -8.01 2.63 -8.97
N THR A 54 -8.72 3.56 -9.66
CA THR A 54 -9.18 4.84 -9.11
C THR A 54 -10.68 4.89 -8.83
N THR A 55 -11.31 3.75 -8.59
CA THR A 55 -12.74 3.67 -8.30
C THR A 55 -13.09 4.29 -6.95
N ARG A 56 -14.30 4.84 -6.86
CA ARG A 56 -14.83 5.40 -5.60
C ARG A 56 -14.94 4.32 -4.52
N THR A 57 -15.30 3.11 -4.92
CA THR A 57 -15.41 1.98 -4.01
C THR A 57 -14.07 1.69 -3.34
N LYS A 58 -12.94 1.69 -4.08
CA LYS A 58 -11.62 1.58 -3.47
C LYS A 58 -11.30 2.71 -2.50
N GLY A 59 -11.67 3.95 -2.87
CA GLY A 59 -11.52 5.11 -1.99
C GLY A 59 -12.27 4.93 -0.67
N ALA A 60 -13.51 4.44 -0.71
CA ALA A 60 -14.31 4.19 0.49
C ALA A 60 -13.68 3.12 1.40
N ILE A 61 -13.16 2.03 0.83
CA ILE A 61 -12.45 0.99 1.59
C ILE A 61 -11.15 1.53 2.19
N ALA A 62 -10.38 2.35 1.45
CA ALA A 62 -9.18 2.97 1.98
C ALA A 62 -9.47 3.84 3.21
N LYS A 63 -10.56 4.64 3.16
CA LYS A 63 -11.00 5.47 4.29
C LYS A 63 -11.38 4.62 5.50
N LEU A 64 -12.16 3.58 5.28
CA LEU A 64 -12.54 2.64 6.35
C LEU A 64 -11.32 2.01 7.03
N LEU A 65 -10.30 1.60 6.26
CA LEU A 65 -9.07 1.06 6.81
C LEU A 65 -8.28 2.10 7.62
N VAL A 66 -8.21 3.35 7.16
CA VAL A 66 -7.58 4.44 7.91
C VAL A 66 -8.32 4.68 9.24
N GLU A 67 -9.64 4.71 9.22
CA GLU A 67 -10.47 4.87 10.42
C GLU A 67 -10.31 3.69 11.39
N LYS A 68 -10.27 2.47 10.88
CA LYS A 68 -10.12 1.24 11.69
C LYS A 68 -8.75 1.18 12.40
N HIS A 69 -7.73 1.75 11.79
CA HIS A 69 -6.39 1.85 12.37
C HIS A 69 -6.09 3.22 13.01
N ALA A 70 -7.14 3.95 13.41
CA ALA A 70 -6.96 5.24 14.08
C ALA A 70 -6.02 5.14 15.30
N GLY A 71 -5.00 6.01 15.35
CA GLY A 71 -3.97 5.99 16.39
C GLY A 71 -2.71 5.19 16.02
N GLU A 72 -2.70 4.47 14.90
CA GLU A 72 -1.49 3.89 14.35
C GLU A 72 -0.84 4.83 13.32
N GLN A 73 0.42 4.56 12.96
CA GLN A 73 1.13 5.32 11.93
C GLN A 73 0.88 4.69 10.56
N ILE A 74 0.11 5.41 9.72
CA ILE A 74 -0.48 4.91 8.48
C ILE A 74 0.13 5.60 7.26
N LEU A 75 0.52 4.82 6.26
CA LEU A 75 0.88 5.29 4.93
C LEU A 75 -0.18 4.83 3.91
N VAL A 76 -0.83 5.78 3.25
CA VAL A 76 -1.70 5.51 2.10
C VAL A 76 -0.89 5.75 0.82
N ILE A 77 -0.70 4.71 0.02
CA ILE A 77 0.22 4.72 -1.12
C ILE A 77 -0.56 4.55 -2.41
N GLY A 78 -0.32 5.43 -3.39
CA GLY A 78 -0.97 5.33 -4.69
C GLY A 78 -0.14 5.86 -5.85
N GLN A 79 -0.63 5.60 -7.05
CA GLN A 79 0.02 5.99 -8.30
C GLN A 79 -0.61 7.25 -8.90
N TYR A 80 -1.90 7.45 -8.74
CA TYR A 80 -2.67 8.50 -9.40
C TYR A 80 -2.91 9.67 -8.47
N LEU A 81 -2.40 10.86 -8.85
CA LEU A 81 -2.43 12.05 -8.01
C LEU A 81 -3.86 12.51 -7.69
N ASP A 82 -4.76 12.48 -8.67
CA ASP A 82 -6.17 12.83 -8.49
C ASP A 82 -6.88 11.93 -7.44
N GLN A 83 -6.55 10.64 -7.39
CA GLN A 83 -7.02 9.73 -6.34
C GLN A 83 -6.45 10.11 -4.97
N LEU A 84 -5.16 10.41 -4.91
CA LEU A 84 -4.47 10.75 -3.68
C LEU A 84 -4.94 12.10 -3.11
N ASP A 85 -5.14 13.09 -3.95
CA ASP A 85 -5.68 14.41 -3.57
C ASP A 85 -7.11 14.29 -3.03
N THR A 86 -7.92 13.45 -3.65
CA THR A 86 -9.28 13.15 -3.16
C THR A 86 -9.23 12.52 -1.77
N LEU A 87 -8.40 11.48 -1.58
CA LEU A 87 -8.26 10.81 -0.30
C LEU A 87 -7.70 11.74 0.78
N SER A 88 -6.68 12.54 0.45
CA SER A 88 -6.11 13.55 1.34
C SER A 88 -7.16 14.53 1.83
N THR A 89 -7.96 15.06 0.91
CA THR A 89 -9.03 16.04 1.21
C THR A 89 -10.13 15.42 2.07
N GLU A 90 -10.60 14.22 1.72
CA GLU A 90 -11.71 13.56 2.40
C GLU A 90 -11.34 13.05 3.80
N LEU A 91 -10.08 12.68 4.01
CA LEU A 91 -9.55 12.21 5.30
C LEU A 91 -8.95 13.34 6.14
N GLY A 92 -8.67 14.50 5.56
CA GLY A 92 -7.98 15.60 6.24
C GLY A 92 -6.53 15.27 6.60
N ILE A 93 -5.86 14.42 5.81
CA ILE A 93 -4.46 14.02 6.02
C ILE A 93 -3.56 14.57 4.91
N PRO A 94 -2.32 14.99 5.23
CA PRO A 94 -1.43 15.61 4.24
C PRO A 94 -1.01 14.62 3.15
N VAL A 95 -0.79 15.16 1.94
CA VAL A 95 -0.32 14.41 0.77
C VAL A 95 1.10 14.82 0.38
N ILE A 96 1.94 13.84 0.09
CA ILE A 96 3.31 14.05 -0.42
C ILE A 96 3.41 13.46 -1.82
N THR A 97 3.76 14.31 -2.77
CA THR A 97 3.96 13.97 -4.17
C THR A 97 5.39 14.26 -4.62
N GLY A 98 5.68 13.99 -5.91
CA GLY A 98 6.95 14.40 -6.51
C GLY A 98 7.18 15.91 -6.50
N ASP A 99 6.10 16.68 -6.57
CA ASP A 99 6.12 18.15 -6.65
C ASP A 99 6.13 18.83 -5.27
N THR A 100 5.93 18.09 -4.17
CA THR A 100 5.99 18.64 -2.81
C THR A 100 7.39 19.19 -2.54
N PRO A 101 7.53 20.47 -2.13
CA PRO A 101 8.81 21.08 -1.83
C PRO A 101 9.62 20.28 -0.80
N ILE A 102 10.92 20.22 -0.95
CA ILE A 102 11.81 19.41 -0.09
C ILE A 102 11.61 19.76 1.39
N LYS A 103 11.56 21.05 1.71
CA LYS A 103 11.39 21.51 3.10
C LYS A 103 10.07 21.04 3.70
N GLU A 104 8.97 21.22 2.98
CA GLU A 104 7.64 20.76 3.41
C GLU A 104 7.59 19.24 3.58
N ARG A 105 8.21 18.51 2.66
CA ARG A 105 8.33 17.05 2.74
C ARG A 105 9.09 16.61 3.99
N GLU A 106 10.21 17.26 4.29
CA GLU A 106 11.00 16.97 5.49
C GLU A 106 10.22 17.28 6.77
N GLU A 107 9.49 18.39 6.83
CA GLU A 107 8.62 18.77 7.96
C GLU A 107 7.51 17.72 8.18
N LEU A 108 6.84 17.28 7.11
CA LEU A 108 5.80 16.25 7.19
C LEU A 108 6.37 14.89 7.66
N PHE A 109 7.54 14.50 7.16
CA PHE A 109 8.19 13.27 7.60
C PHE A 109 8.67 13.34 9.03
N GLN A 110 9.16 14.49 9.47
CA GLN A 110 9.56 14.68 10.86
C GLN A 110 8.33 14.57 11.78
N GLY A 111 7.24 15.29 11.49
CA GLY A 111 6.00 15.18 12.25
C GLY A 111 5.45 13.75 12.31
N PHE A 112 5.59 12.97 11.21
CA PHE A 112 5.20 11.56 11.20
C PHE A 112 6.10 10.71 12.11
N ARG A 113 7.43 10.90 12.08
CA ARG A 113 8.36 10.18 12.98
C ARG A 113 8.12 10.50 14.45
N GLU A 114 7.78 11.74 14.77
CA GLU A 114 7.53 12.20 16.12
C GLU A 114 6.12 11.85 16.64
N GLY A 115 5.26 11.31 15.76
CA GLY A 115 3.89 10.94 16.10
C GLY A 115 2.92 12.12 16.19
N GLU A 116 3.34 13.31 15.73
CA GLU A 116 2.46 14.48 15.60
C GLU A 116 1.48 14.31 14.42
N ILE A 117 1.93 13.60 13.39
CA ILE A 117 1.14 13.22 12.21
C ILE A 117 1.03 11.70 12.20
N ASN A 118 -0.17 11.16 12.33
CA ASN A 118 -0.40 9.72 12.37
C ASN A 118 -0.66 9.10 11.00
N ALA A 119 -0.98 9.89 9.97
CA ALA A 119 -1.25 9.38 8.64
C ALA A 119 -0.71 10.29 7.54
N LEU A 120 -0.17 9.70 6.48
CA LEU A 120 0.31 10.40 5.29
C LEU A 120 -0.23 9.71 4.04
N VAL A 121 -0.64 10.49 3.06
CA VAL A 121 -0.88 10.04 1.69
C VAL A 121 0.39 10.28 0.88
N VAL A 122 0.90 9.26 0.20
CA VAL A 122 2.16 9.38 -0.53
C VAL A 122 2.04 8.85 -1.95
N SER A 123 2.56 9.60 -2.91
CA SER A 123 2.63 9.12 -4.28
C SER A 123 3.70 8.04 -4.45
N LYS A 124 3.55 7.19 -5.46
CA LYS A 124 4.53 6.16 -5.81
C LYS A 124 5.94 6.76 -5.97
N VAL A 125 6.06 7.92 -6.59
CA VAL A 125 7.35 8.61 -6.82
C VAL A 125 7.95 9.07 -5.50
N ALA A 126 7.16 9.70 -4.63
CA ALA A 126 7.60 10.13 -3.31
C ALA A 126 8.03 8.93 -2.44
N ASN A 127 7.33 7.81 -2.55
CA ASN A 127 7.60 6.60 -1.76
C ASN A 127 9.01 6.00 -1.99
N PHE A 128 9.63 6.21 -3.15
CA PHE A 128 11.00 5.74 -3.41
C PHE A 128 12.07 6.49 -2.62
N SER A 129 11.80 7.69 -2.15
CA SER A 129 12.73 8.53 -1.39
C SER A 129 12.46 8.52 0.13
N ILE A 130 11.45 7.79 0.58
CA ILE A 130 10.99 7.79 1.97
C ILE A 130 11.64 6.67 2.77
N ASP A 131 12.11 7.02 3.95
CA ASP A 131 12.51 6.12 5.01
C ASP A 131 11.66 6.43 6.26
N LEU A 132 10.58 5.69 6.43
CA LEU A 132 9.64 5.83 7.55
C LEU A 132 9.47 4.49 8.26
N PRO A 133 10.45 4.11 9.08
CA PRO A 133 10.40 2.85 9.85
C PRO A 133 9.27 2.84 10.89
N GLU A 134 8.72 3.99 11.22
CA GLU A 134 7.63 4.14 12.20
C GLU A 134 6.28 3.67 11.66
N ALA A 135 6.09 3.66 10.33
CA ALA A 135 4.84 3.20 9.73
C ALA A 135 4.55 1.73 10.10
N THR A 136 3.40 1.51 10.76
CA THR A 136 2.92 0.17 11.14
C THR A 136 1.88 -0.36 10.17
N ILE A 137 1.17 0.54 9.51
CA ILE A 137 0.13 0.24 8.53
C ILE A 137 0.49 0.88 7.20
N ALA A 138 0.42 0.12 6.12
CA ALA A 138 0.47 0.64 4.77
C ALA A 138 -0.75 0.18 3.98
N ILE A 139 -1.38 1.10 3.25
CA ILE A 139 -2.57 0.85 2.44
C ILE A 139 -2.26 1.26 1.00
N GLN A 140 -2.04 0.30 0.13
CA GLN A 140 -1.83 0.55 -1.28
C GLN A 140 -3.17 0.59 -2.02
N VAL A 141 -3.58 1.78 -2.44
CA VAL A 141 -4.86 2.01 -3.15
C VAL A 141 -4.75 1.82 -4.66
N SER A 142 -3.56 2.12 -5.22
CA SER A 142 -3.24 1.91 -6.63
C SER A 142 -1.73 1.68 -6.80
N GLY A 143 -1.36 0.98 -7.86
CA GLY A 143 0.03 0.68 -8.16
C GLY A 143 0.16 -0.72 -8.78
N ALA A 144 0.43 -0.78 -10.09
CA ALA A 144 0.70 -2.03 -10.78
C ALA A 144 1.94 -2.70 -10.18
N PHE A 145 1.96 -4.02 -10.22
CA PHE A 145 3.17 -4.77 -9.93
C PHE A 145 4.18 -4.55 -11.07
N GLY A 146 5.11 -3.63 -10.87
CA GLY A 146 6.09 -3.26 -11.90
C GLY A 146 7.24 -4.26 -11.99
N SER A 147 7.83 -4.60 -10.86
CA SER A 147 8.90 -5.58 -10.76
C SER A 147 9.03 -6.12 -9.32
N ARG A 148 9.65 -7.30 -9.18
CA ARG A 148 10.00 -7.86 -7.86
C ARG A 148 10.88 -6.91 -7.05
N GLN A 149 11.78 -6.20 -7.72
CA GLN A 149 12.68 -5.25 -7.08
C GLN A 149 11.93 -4.02 -6.54
N GLU A 150 10.98 -3.47 -7.28
CA GLU A 150 10.16 -2.34 -6.82
C GLU A 150 9.32 -2.72 -5.62
N GLU A 151 8.70 -3.89 -5.64
CA GLU A 151 7.89 -4.39 -4.54
C GLU A 151 8.75 -4.65 -3.30
N ALA A 152 9.92 -5.28 -3.47
CA ALA A 152 10.89 -5.48 -2.41
C ALA A 152 11.36 -4.17 -1.76
N GLN A 153 11.68 -3.16 -2.57
CA GLN A 153 12.09 -1.84 -2.06
C GLN A 153 10.97 -1.14 -1.29
N ARG A 154 9.73 -1.24 -1.77
CA ARG A 154 8.57 -0.65 -1.10
C ARG A 154 8.30 -1.28 0.25
N LEU A 155 8.22 -2.61 0.28
CA LEU A 155 7.99 -3.36 1.50
C LEU A 155 9.15 -3.22 2.49
N GLY A 156 10.39 -3.30 2.01
CA GLY A 156 11.57 -3.21 2.86
C GLY A 156 11.73 -1.90 3.63
N ARG A 157 11.06 -0.84 3.20
CA ARG A 157 11.01 0.45 3.91
C ARG A 157 10.00 0.46 5.05
N ILE A 158 8.87 -0.23 4.85
CA ILE A 158 7.79 -0.37 5.84
C ILE A 158 8.13 -1.48 6.84
N LEU A 159 8.85 -2.51 6.39
CA LEU A 159 9.19 -3.69 7.17
C LEU A 159 10.43 -3.52 8.06
N ARG A 160 10.80 -2.32 8.46
CA ARG A 160 11.88 -2.14 9.41
C ARG A 160 11.47 -2.59 10.81
N PRO A 161 12.40 -3.19 11.59
CA PRO A 161 12.13 -3.57 12.96
C PRO A 161 11.59 -2.40 13.77
N LYS A 162 10.47 -2.62 14.44
CA LYS A 162 9.90 -1.65 15.38
C LYS A 162 10.54 -1.82 16.74
N ALA A 163 10.80 -0.72 17.43
CA ALA A 163 11.38 -0.75 18.77
C ALA A 163 10.50 -1.52 19.78
N ASP A 164 9.19 -1.57 19.52
CA ASP A 164 8.17 -2.23 20.34
C ASP A 164 7.79 -3.65 19.87
N GLY A 165 8.43 -4.16 18.80
CA GLY A 165 8.19 -5.50 18.26
C GLY A 165 6.84 -5.69 17.54
N ARG A 166 6.10 -4.60 17.24
CA ARG A 166 4.80 -4.68 16.53
C ARG A 166 4.99 -5.24 15.12
N THR A 167 4.00 -6.03 14.66
CA THR A 167 3.90 -6.53 13.29
C THR A 167 3.37 -5.44 12.37
N ALA A 168 4.05 -5.19 11.26
CA ALA A 168 3.55 -4.29 10.24
C ALA A 168 2.46 -4.97 9.40
N ARG A 169 1.43 -4.22 8.98
CA ARG A 169 0.38 -4.71 8.07
C ARG A 169 0.41 -3.94 6.77
N PHE A 170 0.41 -4.69 5.68
CA PHE A 170 0.42 -4.16 4.33
C PHE A 170 -0.85 -4.56 3.60
N TYR A 171 -1.77 -3.60 3.47
CA TYR A 171 -3.01 -3.77 2.73
C TYR A 171 -2.83 -3.41 1.26
N THR A 172 -3.34 -4.24 0.36
CA THR A 172 -3.42 -3.92 -1.06
C THR A 172 -4.86 -4.03 -1.52
N LEU A 173 -5.44 -2.93 -2.00
CA LEU A 173 -6.80 -2.91 -2.53
C LEU A 173 -6.79 -3.37 -3.99
N VAL A 174 -7.53 -4.43 -4.29
CA VAL A 174 -7.56 -5.08 -5.60
C VAL A 174 -8.99 -5.14 -6.12
N ALA A 175 -9.24 -4.49 -7.24
CA ALA A 175 -10.55 -4.57 -7.90
C ALA A 175 -10.75 -5.96 -8.51
N ARG A 176 -11.81 -6.64 -8.07
CA ARG A 176 -12.15 -8.01 -8.51
C ARG A 176 -12.53 -8.04 -9.98
N ASP A 177 -12.16 -9.11 -10.67
CA ASP A 177 -12.47 -9.37 -12.08
C ASP A 177 -11.94 -8.29 -13.04
N THR A 178 -10.75 -7.75 -12.73
CA THR A 178 -10.07 -6.73 -13.54
C THR A 178 -8.58 -7.06 -13.69
N VAL A 179 -7.89 -6.30 -14.54
CA VAL A 179 -6.41 -6.40 -14.72
C VAL A 179 -5.64 -6.13 -13.41
N ASP A 180 -6.24 -5.49 -12.43
CA ASP A 180 -5.65 -5.27 -11.11
C ASP A 180 -5.41 -6.60 -10.39
N GLN A 181 -6.29 -7.58 -10.62
CA GLN A 181 -6.18 -8.92 -10.08
C GLN A 181 -4.98 -9.69 -10.68
N ASP A 182 -4.66 -9.47 -11.95
CA ASP A 182 -3.49 -10.07 -12.59
C ASP A 182 -2.19 -9.56 -11.95
N PHE A 183 -2.13 -8.27 -11.64
CA PHE A 183 -0.99 -7.69 -10.91
C PHE A 183 -0.91 -8.21 -9.47
N ALA A 184 -2.05 -8.40 -8.81
CA ALA A 184 -2.13 -8.96 -7.48
C ALA A 184 -1.59 -10.40 -7.43
N GLN A 185 -1.88 -11.23 -8.43
CA GLN A 185 -1.34 -12.60 -8.51
C GLN A 185 0.20 -12.61 -8.59
N ASN A 186 0.80 -11.69 -9.34
CA ASN A 186 2.25 -11.57 -9.42
C ASN A 186 2.85 -11.16 -8.07
N ARG A 187 2.20 -10.23 -7.35
CA ARG A 187 2.59 -9.81 -6.01
C ARG A 187 2.48 -10.96 -5.00
N GLN A 188 1.34 -11.65 -5.00
CA GLN A 188 1.11 -12.81 -4.14
C GLN A 188 2.21 -13.86 -4.30
N ARG A 189 2.53 -14.22 -5.55
CA ARG A 189 3.60 -15.17 -5.84
C ARG A 189 4.93 -14.70 -5.28
N PHE A 190 5.30 -13.43 -5.51
CA PHE A 190 6.54 -12.87 -4.99
C PHE A 190 6.59 -12.91 -3.46
N LEU A 191 5.55 -12.48 -2.76
CA LEU A 191 5.51 -12.45 -1.29
C LEU A 191 5.54 -13.85 -0.69
N ALA A 192 4.84 -14.81 -1.31
CA ALA A 192 4.89 -16.22 -0.90
C ALA A 192 6.31 -16.82 -1.08
N GLU A 193 6.99 -16.50 -2.18
CA GLU A 193 8.40 -16.90 -2.40
C GLU A 193 9.34 -16.31 -1.33
N GLN A 194 9.03 -15.15 -0.78
CA GLN A 194 9.78 -14.53 0.32
C GLN A 194 9.38 -15.07 1.70
N GLY A 195 8.36 -15.91 1.79
CA GLY A 195 7.90 -16.53 3.03
C GLY A 195 6.95 -15.69 3.87
N TYR A 196 6.40 -14.59 3.32
CA TYR A 196 5.41 -13.78 4.04
C TYR A 196 4.05 -14.45 4.14
N SER A 197 3.36 -14.21 5.26
CA SER A 197 1.94 -14.48 5.37
C SER A 197 1.17 -13.61 4.38
N TYR A 198 0.36 -14.25 3.56
CA TYR A 198 -0.47 -13.56 2.59
C TYR A 198 -1.93 -14.01 2.75
N ARG A 199 -2.78 -13.08 3.10
CA ARG A 199 -4.20 -13.31 3.33
C ARG A 199 -5.03 -12.55 2.31
N ILE A 200 -6.08 -13.18 1.79
CA ILE A 200 -7.06 -12.54 0.92
C ILE A 200 -8.35 -12.40 1.72
N VAL A 201 -8.90 -11.20 1.74
CA VAL A 201 -10.17 -10.88 2.41
C VAL A 201 -11.09 -10.14 1.44
N ASP A 202 -12.38 -10.28 1.62
CA ASP A 202 -13.37 -9.50 0.90
C ASP A 202 -13.58 -8.15 1.59
N ALA A 203 -13.71 -7.08 0.78
CA ALA A 203 -14.02 -5.76 1.31
C ALA A 203 -15.37 -5.73 2.03
N ASP A 204 -16.34 -6.55 1.57
CA ASP A 204 -17.66 -6.66 2.18
C ASP A 204 -17.57 -7.21 3.62
N ASP A 205 -16.67 -8.17 3.88
CA ASP A 205 -16.44 -8.72 5.22
C ASP A 205 -15.85 -7.67 6.18
N ILE A 206 -15.03 -6.76 5.65
CA ILE A 206 -14.49 -5.64 6.42
C ILE A 206 -15.59 -4.64 6.77
N LEU A 207 -16.51 -4.36 5.83
CA LEU A 207 -17.63 -3.43 6.01
C LEU A 207 -18.60 -3.90 7.08
N ILE A 208 -18.88 -5.21 7.15
CA ILE A 208 -19.79 -5.80 8.15
C ILE A 208 -19.09 -6.14 9.48
N GLY A 209 -17.79 -5.99 9.57
CA GLY A 209 -17.02 -6.24 10.78
C GLY A 209 -16.73 -7.72 11.07
N ASP A 210 -16.94 -8.61 10.11
CA ASP A 210 -16.76 -10.07 10.26
C ASP A 210 -15.29 -10.52 10.17
N VAL A 211 -14.36 -9.61 9.85
CA VAL A 211 -12.93 -9.89 9.78
C VAL A 211 -12.17 -9.08 10.81
N GLU A 212 -11.47 -9.77 11.73
CA GLU A 212 -10.43 -9.16 12.55
C GLU A 212 -9.22 -8.82 11.65
N LEU A 213 -8.93 -7.54 11.55
CA LEU A 213 -7.81 -7.01 10.78
C LEU A 213 -6.63 -6.67 11.68
#